data_7620591a8541fe59f2cebb7a0dc6d289
#
_entry.id   7620591a8541fe59f2cebb7a0dc6d289
#
_cell.length_a   1.000
_cell.length_b   1.000
_cell.length_c   1.000
_cell.angle_alpha   90.00
_cell.angle_beta   90.00
_cell.angle_gamma   90.00
#
_symmetry.space_group_name_H-M   'P 1'
#
loop_
_entity.id
_entity.type
_entity.pdbx_description
1 polymer ?
#
loop_
_entity_poly.entity_id
_entity_poly.type
_entity_poly.pdbx_seq_one_letter_code
_entity_poly.pdbx_strand_id
1 'polypeptide(L)'
;MATMKDIAEAAGISIGTVDRIIHNRGRYSEETAELVRKAMKELNYTPNIHARGLKQTKKHIFSVVLPKREQDGGYWRLVEEGILKAANELASFGNDIRIFPFDRYSSASCINALYMALSSDTEGMLIAA
;
A
#
# COMPACT_ATOMS: atom_id res chain seq x y z
N MET A 1 13.97 11.21 16.43
CA MET A 1 13.60 10.84 15.06
C MET A 1 13.50 12.12 14.23
N ALA A 2 14.19 12.18 13.11
CA ALA A 2 14.18 13.35 12.24
C ALA A 2 12.80 13.58 11.61
N THR A 3 12.41 14.83 11.50
CA THR A 3 11.14 15.26 10.91
C THR A 3 11.37 16.04 9.62
N MET A 4 10.33 16.28 8.82
CA MET A 4 10.43 17.16 7.65
C MET A 4 10.88 18.57 8.01
N LYS A 5 10.56 19.04 9.21
CA LYS A 5 11.03 20.33 9.73
C LYS A 5 12.54 20.34 9.91
N ASP A 6 13.10 19.28 10.46
CA ASP A 6 14.57 19.15 10.65
C ASP A 6 15.29 19.14 9.29
N ILE A 7 14.71 18.48 8.29
CA ILE A 7 15.25 18.50 6.91
C ILE A 7 15.20 19.92 6.33
N ALA A 8 14.10 20.62 6.50
CA ALA A 8 13.93 21.98 6.00
C ALA A 8 14.97 22.93 6.63
N GLU A 9 15.22 22.83 7.91
CA GLU A 9 16.24 23.59 8.63
C GLU A 9 17.66 23.25 8.16
N ALA A 10 17.97 21.96 8.01
CA ALA A 10 19.28 21.50 7.53
C ALA A 10 19.57 21.89 6.08
N ALA A 11 18.57 21.86 5.21
CA ALA A 11 18.69 22.23 3.79
C ALA A 11 18.52 23.74 3.53
N GLY A 12 18.07 24.51 4.50
CA GLY A 12 17.82 25.95 4.35
C GLY A 12 16.67 26.30 3.44
N ILE A 13 15.64 25.46 3.37
CA ILE A 13 14.47 25.63 2.50
C ILE A 13 13.15 25.46 3.31
N SER A 14 12.02 25.80 2.67
CA SER A 14 10.72 25.69 3.32
C SER A 14 10.25 24.22 3.45
N ILE A 15 9.47 23.95 4.48
CA ILE A 15 8.85 22.61 4.70
C ILE A 15 7.99 22.19 3.49
N GLY A 16 7.28 23.15 2.88
CA GLY A 16 6.48 22.88 1.68
C GLY A 16 7.30 22.45 0.46
N THR A 17 8.53 22.96 0.33
CA THR A 17 9.45 22.52 -0.71
C THR A 17 10.00 21.13 -0.41
N VAL A 18 10.34 20.85 0.84
CA VAL A 18 10.74 19.50 1.29
C VAL A 18 9.64 18.48 0.99
N ASP A 19 8.41 18.78 1.34
CA ASP A 19 7.25 17.90 1.07
C ASP A 19 7.08 17.60 -0.42
N ARG A 20 7.20 18.61 -1.27
CA ARG A 20 7.12 18.44 -2.73
C ARG A 20 8.21 17.53 -3.28
N ILE A 21 9.43 17.70 -2.79
CA ILE A 21 10.57 16.88 -3.23
C ILE A 21 10.45 15.45 -2.76
N ILE A 22 10.13 15.21 -1.50
CA ILE A 22 9.96 13.86 -0.92
C ILE A 22 8.87 13.09 -1.64
N HIS A 23 7.78 13.75 -2.05
CA HIS A 23 6.63 13.11 -2.69
C HIS A 23 6.59 13.26 -4.21
N ASN A 24 7.66 13.78 -4.83
CA ASN A 24 7.74 14.01 -6.29
C ASN A 24 6.55 14.81 -6.83
N ARG A 25 6.14 15.86 -6.12
CA ARG A 25 5.03 16.72 -6.52
C ARG A 25 5.47 18.13 -6.87
N GLY A 26 4.95 18.65 -7.97
CA GLY A 26 5.20 20.04 -8.37
C GLY A 26 6.57 20.27 -9.00
N ARG A 27 6.94 21.56 -9.08
CA ARG A 27 8.22 22.00 -9.66
C ARG A 27 9.22 22.31 -8.57
N TYR A 28 10.43 21.84 -8.74
CA TYR A 28 11.59 22.17 -7.91
C TYR A 28 12.86 22.00 -8.76
N SER A 29 13.94 22.70 -8.40
CA SER A 29 15.22 22.54 -9.08
C SER A 29 15.93 21.28 -8.60
N GLU A 30 16.74 20.69 -9.47
CA GLU A 30 17.56 19.52 -9.11
C GLU A 30 18.56 19.87 -8.00
N GLU A 31 19.12 21.08 -8.02
CA GLU A 31 20.00 21.60 -6.98
C GLU A 31 19.30 21.56 -5.59
N THR A 32 18.06 22.04 -5.51
CA THR A 32 17.27 22.00 -4.28
C THR A 32 16.95 20.56 -3.86
N ALA A 33 16.64 19.70 -4.82
CA ALA A 33 16.38 18.29 -4.55
C ALA A 33 17.60 17.57 -3.96
N GLU A 34 18.81 17.88 -4.44
CA GLU A 34 20.05 17.32 -3.91
C GLU A 34 20.32 17.77 -2.48
N LEU A 35 20.05 19.04 -2.16
CA LEU A 35 20.16 19.54 -0.78
C LEU A 35 19.25 18.77 0.18
N VAL A 36 18.02 18.48 -0.24
CA VAL A 36 17.08 17.70 0.54
C VAL A 36 17.54 16.27 0.71
N ARG A 37 17.99 15.61 -0.35
CA ARG A 37 18.49 14.22 -0.31
C ARG A 37 19.70 14.10 0.62
N LYS A 38 20.60 15.06 0.57
CA LYS A 38 21.77 15.13 1.47
C LYS A 38 21.34 15.28 2.92
N ALA A 39 20.43 16.20 3.22
CA ALA A 39 19.90 16.41 4.57
C ALA A 39 19.18 15.16 5.09
N MET A 40 18.38 14.49 4.25
CA MET A 40 17.72 13.22 4.59
C MET A 40 18.74 12.15 4.98
N LYS A 41 19.82 12.02 4.23
CA LYS A 41 20.87 11.04 4.49
C LYS A 41 21.62 11.35 5.79
N GLU A 42 22.02 12.61 6.00
CA GLU A 42 22.72 13.04 7.20
C GLU A 42 21.89 12.87 8.47
N LEU A 43 20.59 13.14 8.39
CA LEU A 43 19.64 13.01 9.50
C LEU A 43 19.04 11.61 9.64
N ASN A 44 19.43 10.69 8.75
CA ASN A 44 18.90 9.33 8.69
C ASN A 44 17.35 9.31 8.66
N TYR A 45 16.77 10.19 7.85
CA TYR A 45 15.33 10.34 7.72
C TYR A 45 14.74 9.28 6.81
N THR A 46 13.71 8.61 7.29
CA THR A 46 12.86 7.71 6.49
C THR A 46 11.42 8.26 6.47
N PRO A 47 10.79 8.39 5.28
CA PRO A 47 9.41 8.84 5.20
C PRO A 47 8.49 7.95 6.03
N ASN A 48 7.68 8.57 6.90
CA ASN A 48 6.71 7.83 7.69
C ASN A 48 5.46 7.58 6.86
N ILE A 49 5.36 6.40 6.25
CA ILE A 49 4.24 5.96 5.44
C ILE A 49 2.94 5.92 6.26
N HIS A 50 3.04 5.55 7.54
CA HIS A 50 1.86 5.46 8.43
C HIS A 50 1.25 6.83 8.74
N ALA A 51 2.06 7.88 8.92
CA ALA A 51 1.56 9.23 9.13
C ALA A 51 0.78 9.78 7.93
N ARG A 52 1.14 9.36 6.71
CA ARG A 52 0.42 9.72 5.49
C ARG A 52 -0.97 9.06 5.42
N GLY A 53 -1.07 7.82 5.87
CA GLY A 53 -2.34 7.07 5.89
C GLY A 53 -3.38 7.66 6.85
N LEU A 54 -2.94 8.28 7.94
CA LEU A 54 -3.83 8.91 8.93
C LEU A 54 -4.65 10.10 8.38
N LYS A 55 -4.20 10.70 7.29
CA LYS A 55 -4.92 11.80 6.61
C LYS A 55 -5.92 11.32 5.56
N GLN A 56 -5.93 10.04 5.26
CA GLN A 56 -6.79 9.47 4.22
C GLN A 56 -8.15 9.11 4.80
N THR A 57 -9.19 9.82 4.38
CA THR A 57 -10.57 9.60 4.81
C THR A 57 -11.34 8.67 3.89
N LYS A 58 -10.88 8.47 2.65
CA LYS A 58 -11.52 7.61 1.66
C LYS A 58 -11.12 6.15 1.85
N LYS A 59 -12.12 5.29 1.95
CA LYS A 59 -11.94 3.84 2.01
C LYS A 59 -11.83 3.26 0.60
N HIS A 60 -10.83 2.41 0.38
CA HIS A 60 -10.62 1.67 -0.85
C HIS A 60 -10.85 0.17 -0.61
N ILE A 61 -11.64 -0.44 -1.47
CA ILE A 61 -11.99 -1.86 -1.38
C ILE A 61 -11.33 -2.63 -2.51
N PHE A 62 -10.55 -3.65 -2.15
CA PHE A 62 -9.93 -4.57 -3.10
C PHE A 62 -10.35 -6.00 -2.80
N SER A 63 -10.60 -6.76 -3.85
CA SER A 63 -10.98 -8.17 -3.75
C SER A 63 -9.83 -9.05 -4.20
N VAL A 64 -9.62 -10.15 -3.49
CA VAL A 64 -8.64 -11.17 -3.81
C VAL A 64 -9.36 -12.50 -3.99
N VAL A 65 -9.28 -13.08 -5.17
CA VAL A 65 -9.89 -14.37 -5.50
C VAL A 65 -8.78 -15.43 -5.52
N LEU A 66 -8.82 -16.32 -4.54
CA LEU A 66 -7.78 -17.33 -4.29
C LEU A 66 -8.37 -18.73 -4.22
N PRO A 67 -7.60 -19.78 -4.60
CA PRO A 67 -7.95 -21.14 -4.20
C PRO A 67 -8.06 -21.30 -2.69
N LYS A 68 -8.87 -22.26 -2.26
CA LYS A 68 -9.02 -22.59 -0.84
C LYS A 68 -7.69 -22.91 -0.19
N ARG A 69 -7.48 -22.43 1.02
CA ARG A 69 -6.22 -22.48 1.76
C ARG A 69 -5.63 -23.87 1.97
N GLU A 70 -6.47 -24.89 2.07
CA GLU A 70 -6.07 -26.29 2.28
C GLU A 70 -5.69 -27.03 1.01
N GLN A 71 -5.98 -26.47 -0.17
CA GLN A 71 -5.65 -27.10 -1.44
C GLN A 71 -4.15 -27.04 -1.76
N ASP A 72 -3.70 -27.90 -2.65
CA ASP A 72 -2.31 -28.03 -3.08
C ASP A 72 -1.33 -28.18 -1.91
N GLY A 73 -1.66 -29.04 -0.96
CA GLY A 73 -0.83 -29.32 0.21
C GLY A 73 -0.66 -28.16 1.18
N GLY A 74 -1.58 -27.19 1.14
CA GLY A 74 -1.52 -26.01 2.01
C GLY A 74 -0.71 -24.84 1.43
N TYR A 75 -0.33 -24.90 0.16
CA TYR A 75 0.36 -23.79 -0.50
C TYR A 75 -0.42 -22.48 -0.40
N TRP A 76 -1.72 -22.53 -0.65
CA TRP A 76 -2.57 -21.35 -0.65
C TRP A 76 -2.78 -20.73 0.72
N ARG A 77 -2.56 -21.49 1.78
CA ARG A 77 -2.53 -20.96 3.16
C ARG A 77 -1.40 -19.95 3.33
N LEU A 78 -0.22 -20.25 2.83
CA LEU A 78 0.94 -19.35 2.87
C LEU A 78 0.66 -18.04 2.10
N VAL A 79 0.03 -18.15 0.94
CA VAL A 79 -0.37 -17.01 0.13
C VAL A 79 -1.40 -16.14 0.88
N GLU A 80 -2.44 -16.77 1.44
CA GLU A 80 -3.48 -16.08 2.22
C GLU A 80 -2.88 -15.37 3.44
N GLU A 81 -2.01 -16.02 4.18
CA GLU A 81 -1.33 -15.43 5.34
C GLU A 81 -0.51 -14.19 4.97
N GLY A 82 0.19 -14.23 3.83
CA GLY A 82 0.91 -13.07 3.30
C GLY A 82 -0.02 -11.91 2.93
N ILE A 83 -1.15 -12.21 2.31
CA ILE A 83 -2.18 -11.23 1.94
C ILE A 83 -2.81 -10.61 3.19
N LEU A 84 -3.16 -11.42 4.19
CA LEU A 84 -3.75 -10.94 5.45
C LEU A 84 -2.76 -10.05 6.23
N LYS A 85 -1.49 -10.38 6.21
CA LYS A 85 -0.44 -9.54 6.79
C LYS A 85 -0.37 -8.18 6.11
N ALA A 86 -0.32 -8.17 4.78
CA ALA A 86 -0.33 -6.93 4.00
C ALA A 86 -1.62 -6.13 4.22
N ALA A 87 -2.78 -6.80 4.28
CA ALA A 87 -4.07 -6.17 4.55
C ALA A 87 -4.08 -5.46 5.91
N ASN A 88 -3.51 -6.09 6.94
CA ASN A 88 -3.40 -5.50 8.26
C ASN A 88 -2.50 -4.25 8.27
N GLU A 89 -1.38 -4.31 7.57
CA GLU A 89 -0.47 -3.16 7.44
C GLU A 89 -1.09 -2.00 6.65
N LEU A 90 -1.91 -2.30 5.64
CA LEU A 90 -2.55 -1.32 4.77
C LEU A 90 -3.89 -0.79 5.31
N ALA A 91 -4.43 -1.38 6.35
CA ALA A 91 -5.72 -0.98 6.93
C ALA A 91 -5.71 0.48 7.41
N SER A 92 -4.60 0.95 7.97
CA SER A 92 -4.43 2.34 8.42
C SER A 92 -4.45 3.37 7.28
N PHE A 93 -4.27 2.93 6.02
CA PHE A 93 -4.36 3.76 4.82
C PHE A 93 -5.77 3.77 4.21
N GLY A 94 -6.75 3.19 4.87
CA GLY A 94 -8.13 3.09 4.37
C GLY A 94 -8.33 1.99 3.34
N ASN A 95 -7.43 1.01 3.24
CA ASN A 95 -7.57 -0.12 2.34
C ASN A 95 -8.27 -1.28 3.05
N ASP A 96 -9.34 -1.78 2.43
CA ASP A 96 -10.09 -2.96 2.87
C ASP A 96 -9.88 -4.07 1.83
N ILE A 97 -9.26 -5.16 2.25
CA ILE A 97 -8.96 -6.29 1.38
C ILE A 97 -9.87 -7.44 1.75
N ARG A 98 -10.65 -7.91 0.78
CA ARG A 98 -11.62 -9.00 0.95
C ARG A 98 -11.18 -10.21 0.15
N ILE A 99 -11.19 -11.38 0.79
CA ILE A 99 -10.77 -12.64 0.19
C ILE A 99 -12.00 -13.48 -0.16
N PHE A 100 -12.04 -13.97 -1.39
CA PHE A 100 -13.08 -14.85 -1.92
C PHE A 100 -12.43 -16.17 -2.34
N PRO A 101 -12.48 -17.21 -1.49
CA PRO A 101 -11.88 -18.49 -1.81
C PRO A 101 -12.75 -19.29 -2.78
N PHE A 102 -12.11 -20.06 -3.64
CA PHE A 102 -12.78 -20.99 -4.55
C PHE A 102 -12.08 -22.35 -4.59
N ASP A 103 -12.82 -23.36 -5.05
CA ASP A 103 -12.23 -24.67 -5.33
C ASP A 103 -11.45 -24.62 -6.64
N ARG A 104 -10.13 -24.78 -6.57
CA ARG A 104 -9.23 -24.72 -7.74
C ARG A 104 -9.60 -25.70 -8.84
N TYR A 105 -10.21 -26.81 -8.50
CA TYR A 105 -10.59 -27.88 -9.44
C TYR A 105 -12.03 -27.77 -9.92
N SER A 106 -12.71 -26.66 -9.65
CA SER A 106 -14.08 -26.39 -10.07
C SER A 106 -14.21 -25.04 -10.75
N SER A 107 -14.44 -25.04 -12.06
CA SER A 107 -14.69 -23.81 -12.80
C SER A 107 -15.92 -23.05 -12.30
N ALA A 108 -16.97 -23.78 -11.92
CA ALA A 108 -18.19 -23.19 -11.36
C ALA A 108 -17.91 -22.46 -10.03
N SER A 109 -17.09 -23.03 -9.16
CA SER A 109 -16.65 -22.40 -7.91
C SER A 109 -15.88 -21.12 -8.18
N CYS A 110 -14.96 -21.14 -9.13
CA CYS A 110 -14.17 -19.97 -9.51
C CYS A 110 -15.06 -18.84 -10.05
N ILE A 111 -15.98 -19.15 -10.96
CA ILE A 111 -16.92 -18.19 -11.53
C ILE A 111 -17.81 -17.59 -10.45
N ASN A 112 -18.32 -18.39 -9.53
CA ASN A 112 -19.13 -17.91 -8.43
C ASN A 112 -18.35 -16.94 -7.51
N ALA A 113 -17.11 -17.27 -7.18
CA ALA A 113 -16.25 -16.38 -6.37
C ALA A 113 -15.98 -15.05 -7.09
N LEU A 114 -15.76 -15.08 -8.40
CA LEU A 114 -15.60 -13.86 -9.23
C LEU A 114 -16.85 -12.98 -9.19
N TYR A 115 -18.04 -13.56 -9.34
CA TYR A 115 -19.29 -12.79 -9.24
C TYR A 115 -19.48 -12.17 -7.85
N MET A 116 -19.19 -12.90 -6.80
CA MET A 116 -19.24 -12.38 -5.43
C MET A 116 -18.28 -11.20 -5.24
N ALA A 117 -17.06 -11.33 -5.72
CA ALA A 117 -16.06 -10.27 -5.66
C ALA A 117 -16.49 -9.02 -6.43
N LEU A 118 -17.02 -9.17 -7.63
CA LEU A 118 -17.54 -8.07 -8.44
C LEU A 118 -18.73 -7.35 -7.79
N SER A 119 -19.54 -8.07 -7.02
CA SER A 119 -20.72 -7.52 -6.34
C SER A 119 -20.36 -6.76 -5.04
N SER A 120 -19.09 -6.74 -4.64
CA SER A 120 -18.64 -6.18 -3.35
C SER A 120 -18.09 -4.74 -3.43
N ASP A 121 -18.45 -3.97 -4.44
CA ASP A 121 -17.98 -2.59 -4.69
C ASP A 121 -16.44 -2.50 -4.78
N THR A 122 -15.81 -3.51 -5.32
CA THR A 122 -14.35 -3.56 -5.44
C THR A 122 -13.82 -2.55 -6.45
N GLU A 123 -12.74 -1.86 -6.09
CA GLU A 123 -12.03 -0.94 -6.99
C GLU A 123 -10.94 -1.66 -7.80
N GLY A 124 -10.49 -2.80 -7.32
CA GLY A 124 -9.51 -3.64 -7.98
C GLY A 124 -9.62 -5.08 -7.53
N MET A 125 -9.17 -5.99 -8.37
CA MET A 125 -9.24 -7.42 -8.12
C MET A 125 -7.91 -8.10 -8.44
N LEU A 126 -7.44 -8.91 -7.51
CA LEU A 126 -6.32 -9.82 -7.70
C LEU A 126 -6.87 -11.24 -7.83
N ILE A 127 -6.54 -11.92 -8.91
CA ILE A 127 -7.01 -13.29 -9.17
C ILE A 127 -5.80 -14.20 -9.29
N ALA A 128 -5.77 -15.26 -8.49
CA ALA A 128 -4.82 -16.35 -8.61
C ALA A 128 -5.56 -17.60 -9.11
N ALA A 129 -5.23 -18.06 -10.30
CA ALA A 129 -5.86 -19.22 -10.96
C ALA A 129 -4.81 -20.26 -11.36
#